data_7b135d8d0897adf8860c647ba3af2609
#
_entry.id   7b135d8d0897adf8860c647ba3af2609
#
_cell.length_a   1.000
_cell.length_b   1.000
_cell.length_c   1.000
_cell.angle_alpha   90.00
_cell.angle_beta   90.00
_cell.angle_gamma   90.00
#
_symmetry.space_group_name_H-M   'P 1'
#
loop_
_entity.id
_entity.type
_entity.pdbx_description
1 polymer ?
#
loop_
_entity_poly.entity_id
_entity_poly.type
_entity_poly.pdbx_seq_one_letter_code
_entity_poly.pdbx_strand_id
1 'polypeptide(L)'
;MRPPCHAQVWVKSQYVCPNCGVHLAIGAYYRLSTVLDHGTFKELNPDIAPNDVLHFPDYQEKLAAASVKTGLKEAAVTAIGRIGGVQAVVAVLDSRFFMGSMSTAVGEKSHVRLSMLPTSTWPLIIFLPAAGARMQEA
;
A
#
# COMPACT_ATOMS: atom_id res chain seq x y z
N MET A 1 32.08 -0.60 12.70
CA MET A 1 30.89 -1.33 12.18
C MET A 1 29.75 -1.15 13.18
N ARG A 2 28.58 -0.63 12.77
CA ARG A 2 27.43 -0.54 13.68
C ARG A 2 26.74 -1.91 13.73
N PRO A 3 26.30 -2.40 14.90
CA PRO A 3 25.67 -3.70 15.00
C PRO A 3 24.36 -3.71 14.18
N PRO A 4 24.04 -4.85 13.51
CA PRO A 4 22.79 -4.98 12.80
C PRO A 4 21.61 -4.90 13.78
N CYS A 5 20.59 -4.13 13.44
CA CYS A 5 19.37 -4.05 14.23
C CYS A 5 18.54 -5.33 14.00
N HIS A 6 18.18 -6.03 15.05
CA HIS A 6 17.28 -7.19 14.98
C HIS A 6 15.85 -6.76 14.61
N ALA A 7 15.09 -7.65 13.95
CA ALA A 7 13.72 -7.39 13.48
C ALA A 7 12.79 -6.83 14.56
N GLN A 8 12.91 -7.32 15.80
CA GLN A 8 12.11 -6.82 16.94
C GLN A 8 12.40 -5.36 17.30
N VAL A 9 13.63 -4.90 17.09
CA VAL A 9 14.01 -3.49 17.34
C VAL A 9 13.35 -2.59 16.32
N TRP A 10 13.27 -3.00 15.04
CA TRP A 10 12.62 -2.25 13.99
C TRP A 10 11.13 -2.02 14.27
N VAL A 11 10.41 -3.06 14.68
CA VAL A 11 8.98 -2.93 15.02
C VAL A 11 8.77 -1.98 16.19
N LYS A 12 9.57 -2.11 17.26
CA LYS A 12 9.47 -1.23 18.44
C LYS A 12 9.81 0.23 18.15
N SER A 13 10.73 0.48 17.23
CA SER A 13 11.16 1.83 16.82
C SER A 13 10.38 2.37 15.61
N GLN A 14 9.23 1.78 15.28
CA GLN A 14 8.40 2.16 14.13
C GLN A 14 9.18 2.20 12.81
N TYR A 15 10.09 1.24 12.63
CA TYR A 15 10.98 1.12 11.47
C TYR A 15 11.94 2.30 11.27
N VAL A 16 12.20 3.07 12.33
CA VAL A 16 13.28 4.07 12.37
C VAL A 16 14.48 3.47 13.10
N CYS A 17 15.66 3.54 12.50
CA CYS A 17 16.86 3.00 13.13
C CYS A 17 17.24 3.82 14.36
N PRO A 18 17.27 3.24 15.58
CA PRO A 18 17.62 3.98 16.79
C PRO A 18 19.07 4.47 16.80
N ASN A 19 19.94 3.88 15.98
CA ASN A 19 21.37 4.22 15.95
C ASN A 19 21.70 5.35 14.96
N CYS A 20 20.95 5.48 13.86
CA CYS A 20 21.30 6.41 12.80
C CYS A 20 20.10 7.18 12.21
N GLY A 21 18.89 6.95 12.70
CA GLY A 21 17.69 7.64 12.25
C GLY A 21 17.19 7.25 10.84
N VAL A 22 17.82 6.27 10.18
CA VAL A 22 17.36 5.80 8.87
C VAL A 22 15.99 5.17 8.99
N HIS A 23 15.08 5.55 8.08
CA HIS A 23 13.75 4.96 7.95
C HIS A 23 13.78 3.78 6.98
N LEU A 24 13.19 2.66 7.38
CA LEU A 24 12.94 1.54 6.48
C LEU A 24 11.55 1.64 5.86
N ALA A 25 11.41 1.04 4.69
CA ALA A 25 10.10 0.88 4.05
C ALA A 25 9.20 0.00 4.91
N ILE A 26 7.97 0.44 5.12
CA ILE A 26 6.93 -0.28 5.86
C ILE A 26 5.82 -0.73 4.92
N GLY A 27 5.20 -1.87 5.26
CA GLY A 27 4.10 -2.41 4.47
C GLY A 27 2.82 -1.58 4.62
N ALA A 28 1.93 -1.74 3.63
CA ALA A 28 0.68 -0.98 3.57
C ALA A 28 -0.20 -1.19 4.81
N TYR A 29 -0.42 -2.43 5.23
CA TYR A 29 -1.23 -2.70 6.43
C TYR A 29 -0.62 -2.13 7.71
N TYR A 30 0.72 -2.15 7.84
CA TYR A 30 1.37 -1.51 8.98
C TYR A 30 1.17 0.01 8.95
N ARG A 31 1.31 0.65 7.77
CA ARG A 31 1.02 2.08 7.64
C ARG A 31 -0.42 2.39 8.02
N LEU A 32 -1.39 1.61 7.54
CA LEU A 32 -2.79 1.79 7.90
C LEU A 32 -3.04 1.64 9.40
N SER A 33 -2.40 0.67 10.05
CA SER A 33 -2.52 0.47 11.51
C SER A 33 -1.91 1.61 12.34
N THR A 34 -0.96 2.38 11.79
CA THR A 34 -0.37 3.54 12.48
C THR A 34 -1.13 4.85 12.24
N VAL A 35 -1.99 4.89 11.22
CA VAL A 35 -2.72 6.11 10.83
C VAL A 35 -4.17 6.07 11.28
N LEU A 36 -4.83 4.91 11.18
CA LEU A 36 -6.23 4.76 11.51
C LEU A 36 -6.44 4.51 12.99
N ASP A 37 -7.52 5.04 13.52
CA ASP A 37 -7.98 4.77 14.88
C ASP A 37 -8.26 3.27 15.04
N HIS A 38 -7.89 2.73 16.20
CA HIS A 38 -8.01 1.30 16.48
C HIS A 38 -9.44 0.77 16.27
N GLY A 39 -9.56 -0.36 15.56
CA GLY A 39 -10.83 -1.02 15.30
C GLY A 39 -11.71 -0.38 14.22
N THR A 40 -11.24 0.67 13.55
CA THR A 40 -12.03 1.36 12.51
C THR A 40 -11.69 0.93 11.08
N PHE A 41 -10.66 0.11 10.90
CA PHE A 41 -10.19 -0.35 9.60
C PHE A 41 -11.23 -1.22 8.88
N LYS A 42 -11.55 -0.83 7.64
CA LYS A 42 -12.36 -1.63 6.71
C LYS A 42 -11.73 -1.52 5.32
N GLU A 43 -11.18 -2.62 4.83
CA GLU A 43 -10.58 -2.66 3.49
C GLU A 43 -11.63 -2.51 2.40
N LEU A 44 -11.27 -1.80 1.34
CA LEU A 44 -12.06 -1.62 0.14
C LEU A 44 -11.46 -2.41 -1.02
N ASN A 45 -12.32 -3.14 -1.75
CA ASN A 45 -11.97 -3.85 -2.97
C ASN A 45 -10.69 -4.72 -2.86
N PRO A 46 -10.63 -5.64 -1.87
CA PRO A 46 -9.46 -6.49 -1.67
C PRO A 46 -9.21 -7.44 -2.86
N ASP A 47 -10.21 -7.66 -3.69
CA ASP A 47 -10.16 -8.64 -4.78
C ASP A 47 -9.67 -8.08 -6.11
N ILE A 48 -9.57 -6.75 -6.23
CA ILE A 48 -9.00 -6.14 -7.44
C ILE A 48 -7.52 -6.48 -7.53
N ALA A 49 -7.16 -7.17 -8.61
CA ALA A 49 -5.82 -7.61 -8.92
C ALA A 49 -5.39 -7.12 -10.31
N PRO A 50 -4.10 -7.02 -10.59
CA PRO A 50 -3.60 -6.61 -11.89
C PRO A 50 -3.96 -7.63 -12.97
N ASN A 51 -4.12 -7.16 -14.20
CA ASN A 51 -4.37 -8.00 -15.36
C ASN A 51 -3.29 -7.75 -16.41
N ASP A 52 -2.72 -8.84 -16.95
CA ASP A 52 -1.70 -8.79 -18.00
C ASP A 52 -2.35 -8.69 -19.37
N VAL A 53 -2.86 -7.53 -19.71
CA VAL A 53 -3.55 -7.27 -21.00
C VAL A 53 -2.58 -7.30 -22.18
N LEU A 54 -1.33 -6.89 -21.95
CA LEU A 54 -0.29 -6.79 -22.98
C LEU A 54 0.50 -8.09 -23.18
N HIS A 55 0.24 -9.12 -22.37
CA HIS A 55 1.01 -10.38 -22.36
C HIS A 55 2.52 -10.13 -22.26
N PHE A 56 2.91 -9.26 -21.33
CA PHE A 56 4.30 -8.87 -21.16
C PHE A 56 5.13 -10.09 -20.66
N PRO A 57 6.32 -10.34 -21.23
CA PRO A 57 7.14 -11.49 -20.86
C PRO A 57 7.40 -11.57 -19.36
N ASP A 58 7.21 -12.74 -18.77
CA ASP A 58 7.42 -13.07 -17.35
C ASP A 58 6.59 -12.24 -16.35
N TYR A 59 5.63 -11.44 -16.81
CA TYR A 59 4.88 -10.56 -15.91
C TYR A 59 4.00 -11.34 -14.93
N GLN A 60 3.30 -12.37 -15.41
CA GLN A 60 2.45 -13.22 -14.57
C GLN A 60 3.26 -13.92 -13.47
N GLU A 61 4.45 -14.44 -13.80
CA GLU A 61 5.32 -15.08 -12.82
C GLU A 61 5.82 -14.08 -11.77
N LYS A 62 6.19 -12.88 -12.20
CA LYS A 62 6.62 -11.80 -11.30
C LYS A 62 5.49 -11.32 -10.39
N LEU A 63 4.24 -11.25 -10.90
CA LEU A 63 3.06 -10.94 -10.10
C LEU A 63 2.82 -12.00 -9.03
N ALA A 64 2.87 -13.28 -9.40
CA ALA A 64 2.72 -14.40 -8.48
C ALA A 64 3.80 -14.36 -7.38
N ALA A 65 5.06 -14.16 -7.76
CA ALA A 65 6.18 -14.06 -6.83
C ALA A 65 6.03 -12.87 -5.87
N ALA A 66 5.60 -11.70 -6.37
CA ALA A 66 5.35 -10.52 -5.55
C ALA A 66 4.20 -10.75 -4.56
N SER A 67 3.13 -11.42 -5.00
CA SER A 67 1.99 -11.77 -4.18
C SER A 67 2.37 -12.73 -3.04
N VAL A 68 3.13 -13.77 -3.35
CA VAL A 68 3.65 -14.72 -2.34
C VAL A 68 4.54 -14.01 -1.32
N LYS A 69 5.42 -13.13 -1.79
CA LYS A 69 6.37 -12.39 -0.93
C LYS A 69 5.70 -11.38 -0.01
N THR A 70 4.65 -10.70 -0.47
CA THR A 70 4.05 -9.58 0.25
C THR A 70 2.72 -9.92 0.92
N GLY A 71 2.04 -10.97 0.47
CA GLY A 71 0.67 -11.31 0.85
C GLY A 71 -0.37 -10.38 0.20
N LEU A 72 0.03 -9.53 -0.75
CA LEU A 72 -0.84 -8.57 -1.42
C LEU A 72 -1.25 -9.08 -2.80
N LYS A 73 -2.45 -8.72 -3.25
CA LYS A 73 -2.90 -8.95 -4.64
C LYS A 73 -2.44 -7.83 -5.58
N GLU A 74 -2.24 -6.62 -5.03
CA GLU A 74 -1.74 -5.45 -5.75
C GLU A 74 -0.99 -4.50 -4.79
N ALA A 75 -0.18 -3.59 -5.34
CA ALA A 75 0.57 -2.60 -4.57
C ALA A 75 -0.34 -1.71 -3.71
N ALA A 76 -1.52 -1.36 -4.19
CA ALA A 76 -2.45 -0.50 -3.47
C ALA A 76 -3.34 -1.29 -2.49
N VAL A 77 -3.36 -0.84 -1.25
CA VAL A 77 -4.37 -1.22 -0.24
C VAL A 77 -5.18 0.02 0.08
N THR A 78 -6.49 -0.06 -0.13
CA THR A 78 -7.43 1.03 0.14
C THR A 78 -8.37 0.66 1.28
N ALA A 79 -8.59 1.58 2.19
CA ALA A 79 -9.42 1.34 3.36
C ALA A 79 -10.24 2.57 3.76
N ILE A 80 -11.38 2.32 4.38
CA ILE A 80 -12.14 3.31 5.15
C ILE A 80 -11.77 3.13 6.62
N GLY A 81 -11.62 4.23 7.33
CA GLY A 81 -11.41 4.23 8.78
C GLY A 81 -11.59 5.62 9.36
N ARG A 82 -11.22 5.78 10.62
CA ARG A 82 -11.23 7.09 11.28
C ARG A 82 -9.80 7.52 11.59
N ILE A 83 -9.58 8.82 11.57
CA ILE A 83 -8.33 9.45 12.01
C ILE A 83 -8.73 10.54 13.00
N GLY A 84 -8.40 10.35 14.28
CA GLY A 84 -8.83 11.26 15.33
C GLY A 84 -10.36 11.42 15.42
N GLY A 85 -11.11 10.35 15.18
CA GLY A 85 -12.57 10.33 15.17
C GLY A 85 -13.22 10.77 13.85
N VAL A 86 -12.47 11.40 12.93
CA VAL A 86 -12.98 11.87 11.63
C VAL A 86 -12.88 10.75 10.59
N GLN A 87 -13.97 10.47 9.90
CA GLN A 87 -14.00 9.44 8.87
C GLN A 87 -13.19 9.86 7.64
N ALA A 88 -12.34 8.98 7.17
CA ALA A 88 -11.48 9.19 6.04
C ALA A 88 -11.34 7.93 5.18
N VAL A 89 -10.91 8.11 3.94
CA VAL A 89 -10.43 7.02 3.12
C VAL A 89 -8.94 7.15 2.93
N VAL A 90 -8.25 6.07 3.14
CA VAL A 90 -6.80 6.03 3.07
C VAL A 90 -6.40 4.98 2.04
N ALA A 91 -5.57 5.38 1.10
CA ALA A 91 -4.92 4.49 0.15
C ALA A 91 -3.42 4.46 0.43
N VAL A 92 -2.84 3.28 0.51
CA VAL A 92 -1.40 3.11 0.73
C VAL A 92 -0.85 2.22 -0.37
N LEU A 93 0.15 2.72 -1.09
CA LEU A 93 0.90 1.93 -2.04
C LEU A 93 2.12 1.30 -1.35
N ASP A 94 2.23 -0.02 -1.46
CA ASP A 94 3.30 -0.79 -0.82
C ASP A 94 4.52 -0.91 -1.76
N SER A 95 5.62 -0.32 -1.36
CA SER A 95 6.86 -0.37 -2.15
C SER A 95 7.45 -1.78 -2.31
N ARG A 96 7.01 -2.74 -1.52
CA ARG A 96 7.48 -4.14 -1.62
C ARG A 96 6.83 -4.88 -2.79
N PHE A 97 5.68 -4.39 -3.29
CA PHE A 97 5.01 -4.91 -4.47
C PHE A 97 5.32 -4.00 -5.67
N PHE A 98 6.16 -4.44 -6.59
CA PHE A 98 6.61 -3.67 -7.78
C PHE A 98 7.01 -2.22 -7.49
N MET A 99 7.69 -1.98 -6.35
CA MET A 99 8.09 -0.66 -5.85
C MET A 99 6.92 0.33 -5.67
N GLY A 100 5.69 -0.16 -5.60
CA GLY A 100 4.50 0.68 -5.51
C GLY A 100 4.10 1.33 -6.84
N SER A 101 4.52 0.78 -7.97
CA SER A 101 4.17 1.29 -9.30
C SER A 101 2.67 1.23 -9.56
N MET A 102 2.17 2.23 -10.30
CA MET A 102 0.77 2.36 -10.63
C MET A 102 0.41 1.47 -11.82
N SER A 103 -0.36 0.42 -11.55
CA SER A 103 -1.02 -0.44 -12.52
C SER A 103 -2.45 0.05 -12.81
N THR A 104 -3.10 -0.56 -13.78
CA THR A 104 -4.54 -0.38 -14.01
C THR A 104 -5.37 -0.71 -12.77
N ALA A 105 -5.01 -1.78 -12.06
CA ALA A 105 -5.68 -2.18 -10.81
C ALA A 105 -5.46 -1.17 -9.66
N VAL A 106 -4.29 -0.52 -9.58
CA VAL A 106 -4.06 0.60 -8.64
C VAL A 106 -4.95 1.79 -8.98
N GLY A 107 -5.07 2.11 -10.27
CA GLY A 107 -5.99 3.14 -10.76
C GLY A 107 -7.44 2.83 -10.41
N GLU A 108 -7.89 1.61 -10.65
CA GLU A 108 -9.25 1.14 -10.33
C GLU A 108 -9.54 1.21 -8.82
N LYS A 109 -8.65 0.70 -7.98
CA LYS A 109 -8.77 0.81 -6.50
C LYS A 109 -8.88 2.26 -6.04
N SER A 110 -8.18 3.18 -6.70
CA SER A 110 -8.24 4.61 -6.38
C SER A 110 -9.52 5.25 -6.92
N HIS A 111 -9.98 4.83 -8.11
CA HIS A 111 -11.16 5.39 -8.79
C HIS A 111 -12.48 4.97 -8.12
N VAL A 112 -12.62 3.75 -7.68
CA VAL A 112 -13.83 3.26 -6.97
C VAL A 112 -14.18 4.19 -5.80
N ARG A 113 -13.19 4.81 -5.20
CA ARG A 113 -13.40 5.81 -4.17
C ARG A 113 -14.03 7.09 -4.73
N LEU A 114 -13.57 7.56 -5.88
CA LEU A 114 -14.11 8.77 -6.51
C LEU A 114 -15.57 8.60 -6.94
N SER A 115 -15.96 7.41 -7.39
CA SER A 115 -17.33 7.08 -7.77
C SER A 115 -18.29 6.91 -6.58
N MET A 116 -17.78 6.60 -5.38
CA MET A 116 -18.57 6.56 -4.14
C MET A 116 -18.75 7.95 -3.49
N LEU A 117 -18.09 8.98 -4.02
CA LEU A 117 -18.06 10.34 -3.46
C LEU A 117 -19.26 11.26 -3.73
N PRO A 118 -20.25 11.01 -4.60
CA PRO A 118 -21.31 11.99 -4.83
C PRO A 118 -22.04 12.44 -3.56
N THR A 119 -21.90 11.68 -2.47
CA THR A 119 -22.64 11.93 -1.22
C THR A 119 -21.77 12.02 0.04
N SER A 120 -20.47 11.70 -0.01
CA SER A 120 -19.62 11.73 1.19
C SER A 120 -18.52 12.79 1.11
N THR A 121 -18.44 13.65 2.12
CA THR A 121 -17.43 14.71 2.29
C THR A 121 -16.13 14.20 2.94
N TRP A 122 -15.88 12.90 2.92
CA TRP A 122 -14.72 12.32 3.60
C TRP A 122 -13.42 12.63 2.86
N PRO A 123 -12.37 13.03 3.55
CA PRO A 123 -11.08 13.24 2.94
C PRO A 123 -10.49 11.94 2.38
N LEU A 124 -9.78 12.04 1.25
CA LEU A 124 -8.97 10.99 0.68
C LEU A 124 -7.50 11.29 0.96
N ILE A 125 -6.81 10.37 1.61
CA ILE A 125 -5.38 10.47 1.94
C ILE A 125 -4.66 9.34 1.22
N ILE A 126 -3.64 9.68 0.42
CA ILE A 126 -2.89 8.69 -0.35
C ILE A 126 -1.42 8.74 0.06
N PHE A 127 -0.87 7.60 0.50
CA PHE A 127 0.55 7.40 0.75
C PHE A 127 1.19 6.76 -0.48
N LEU A 128 2.02 7.52 -1.17
CA LEU A 128 2.71 7.08 -2.38
C LEU A 128 4.20 6.88 -2.10
N PRO A 129 4.81 5.73 -2.42
CA PRO A 129 6.24 5.66 -2.64
C PRO A 129 6.58 6.42 -3.94
N ALA A 130 7.84 6.77 -4.12
CA ALA A 130 8.28 7.43 -5.35
C ALA A 130 8.33 6.41 -6.52
N ALA A 131 7.18 6.15 -7.15
CA ALA A 131 7.05 5.25 -8.29
C ALA A 131 6.16 5.88 -9.37
N GLY A 132 6.41 5.49 -10.63
CA GLY A 132 5.64 5.90 -11.81
C GLY A 132 4.63 4.84 -12.26
N ALA A 133 4.16 4.97 -13.50
CA ALA A 133 3.34 3.96 -14.15
C ALA A 133 4.08 2.62 -14.23
N ARG A 134 3.32 1.52 -14.14
CA ARG A 134 3.89 0.17 -14.26
C ARG A 134 4.22 -0.13 -15.72
N MET A 135 5.49 -0.27 -16.01
CA MET A 135 6.00 -0.46 -17.37
C MET A 135 5.37 -1.64 -18.13
N GLN A 136 4.98 -2.70 -17.41
CA GLN A 136 4.37 -3.89 -18.01
C GLN A 136 2.91 -3.69 -18.44
N GLU A 137 2.29 -2.59 -18.04
CA GLU A 137 0.90 -2.25 -18.34
C GLU A 137 0.76 -0.89 -19.05
N ALA A 138 1.88 -0.24 -19.36
CA ALA A 138 1.92 1.10 -19.96
C ALA A 138 1.99 1.02 -21.51
#